data_cbeab50df1214294906208ebaa3e6c09
#
_entry.id   cbeab50df1214294906208ebaa3e6c09
#
_cell.length_a   1.000
_cell.length_b   1.000
_cell.length_c   1.000
_cell.angle_alpha   90.00
_cell.angle_beta   90.00
_cell.angle_gamma   90.00
#
_symmetry.space_group_name_H-M   'P 1'
#
loop_
_entity.id
_entity.type
_entity.pdbx_description
1 polymer ?
#
loop_
_entity_poly.entity_id
_entity_poly.type
_entity_poly.pdbx_seq_one_letter_code
_entity_poly.pdbx_strand_id
1 'polypeptide(L)'
;YPKVKIDPLKARITTSNNRQYRPLSFAQLYDYYRAHWQGRTGQGRKAFQNRTDVLKRTLYSDAMIFSGREEQGFLVFPVLHDDVGKIEVHIEDIVLRFDFADVSVEEIDLSFSFQREIHQGYTPAPAARHN
;
A
#
# COMPACT_ATOMS: atom_id res chain seq x y z
N TYR A 1 27.84 3.47 5.09
CA TYR A 1 26.74 4.41 4.97
C TYR A 1 25.53 3.93 5.70
N PRO A 2 25.00 4.73 6.61
CA PRO A 2 23.71 4.37 7.17
C PRO A 2 22.60 4.62 6.15
N LYS A 3 22.10 3.56 5.58
CA LYS A 3 20.98 3.62 4.65
C LYS A 3 20.07 2.42 4.90
N VAL A 4 18.79 2.61 4.63
CA VAL A 4 17.77 1.60 4.85
C VAL A 4 17.03 1.40 3.53
N LYS A 5 16.65 0.17 3.26
CA LYS A 5 15.85 -0.13 2.09
C LYS A 5 14.60 -0.90 2.50
N ILE A 6 13.45 -0.43 2.08
CA ILE A 6 12.16 -1.10 2.26
C ILE A 6 11.62 -1.43 0.89
N ASP A 7 11.41 -2.72 0.63
CA ASP A 7 10.87 -3.18 -0.64
C ASP A 7 9.37 -3.34 -0.48
N PRO A 8 8.55 -2.54 -1.19
CA PRO A 8 7.10 -2.64 -1.05
C PRO A 8 6.56 -4.01 -1.47
N LEU A 9 7.27 -4.76 -2.30
CA LEU A 9 6.82 -6.09 -2.70
C LEU A 9 6.94 -7.10 -1.55
N LYS A 10 7.65 -6.74 -0.48
CA LYS A 10 7.78 -7.60 0.70
C LYS A 10 6.73 -7.28 1.75
N ALA A 11 5.83 -6.34 1.49
CA ALA A 11 4.71 -6.06 2.37
C ALA A 11 3.58 -7.03 2.10
N ARG A 12 2.81 -7.36 3.12
CA ARG A 12 1.62 -8.20 2.96
C ARG A 12 0.68 -7.99 4.13
N ILE A 13 -0.58 -8.31 3.89
CA ILE A 13 -1.59 -8.31 4.94
C ILE A 13 -2.03 -9.75 5.14
N THR A 14 -2.11 -10.17 6.40
CA THR A 14 -2.72 -11.45 6.76
C THR A 14 -3.91 -11.18 7.64
N THR A 15 -4.86 -12.11 7.65
CA THR A 15 -6.08 -11.97 8.43
C THR A 15 -6.26 -13.17 9.35
N SER A 16 -7.09 -12.99 10.37
CA SER A 16 -7.37 -14.07 11.32
C SER A 16 -8.08 -15.25 10.68
N ASN A 17 -8.70 -15.06 9.53
CA ASN A 17 -9.37 -16.15 8.81
C ASN A 17 -8.55 -16.62 7.60
N ASN A 18 -7.24 -16.46 7.68
CA ASN A 18 -6.28 -17.04 6.72
C ASN A 18 -6.31 -16.45 5.32
N ARG A 19 -6.75 -15.24 5.17
CA ARG A 19 -6.62 -14.54 3.90
C ARG A 19 -5.29 -13.81 3.85
N GLN A 20 -4.78 -13.61 2.66
CA GLN A 20 -3.53 -12.89 2.47
C GLN A 20 -3.68 -11.94 1.30
N TYR A 21 -3.15 -10.74 1.46
CA TYR A 21 -3.21 -9.70 0.42
C TYR A 21 -1.81 -9.17 0.17
N ARG A 22 -1.52 -8.91 -1.10
CA ARG A 22 -0.27 -8.30 -1.51
C ARG A 22 -0.54 -6.89 -2.05
N PRO A 23 0.43 -5.97 -1.95
CA PRO A 23 0.23 -4.65 -2.51
C PRO A 23 0.05 -4.70 -4.03
N LEU A 24 -0.73 -3.78 -4.53
CA LEU A 24 -0.88 -3.61 -5.96
C LEU A 24 0.26 -2.75 -6.48
N SER A 25 0.84 -3.16 -7.60
CA SER A 25 1.89 -2.40 -8.26
C SER A 25 1.27 -1.22 -9.02
N PHE A 26 2.11 -0.28 -9.44
CA PHE A 26 1.65 0.81 -10.28
C PHE A 26 0.99 0.26 -11.56
N ALA A 27 1.58 -0.77 -12.17
CA ALA A 27 1.03 -1.35 -13.40
C ALA A 27 -0.36 -1.93 -13.17
N GLN A 28 -0.57 -2.62 -12.05
CA GLN A 28 -1.88 -3.18 -11.72
C GLN A 28 -2.91 -2.08 -11.48
N LEU A 29 -2.52 -1.02 -10.77
CA LEU A 29 -3.41 0.10 -10.52
C LEU A 29 -3.72 0.87 -11.79
N TYR A 30 -2.72 1.04 -12.63
CA TYR A 30 -2.90 1.70 -13.93
C TYR A 30 -3.93 0.95 -14.77
N ASP A 31 -3.82 -0.38 -14.84
CA ASP A 31 -4.75 -1.20 -15.61
C ASP A 31 -6.16 -1.12 -15.05
N TYR A 32 -6.27 -1.10 -13.72
CA TYR A 32 -7.58 -0.97 -13.06
C TYR A 32 -8.25 0.35 -13.43
N TYR A 33 -7.50 1.45 -13.31
CA TYR A 33 -8.06 2.76 -13.62
C TYR A 33 -8.33 2.93 -15.11
N ARG A 34 -7.48 2.37 -15.95
CA ARG A 34 -7.69 2.43 -17.40
C ARG A 34 -8.98 1.73 -17.79
N ALA A 35 -9.25 0.57 -17.23
CA ALA A 35 -10.49 -0.15 -17.50
C ALA A 35 -11.69 0.65 -17.03
N HIS A 36 -11.58 1.30 -15.89
CA HIS A 36 -12.66 2.11 -15.34
C HIS A 36 -12.96 3.34 -16.22
N TRP A 37 -11.93 3.95 -16.77
CA TRP A 37 -12.09 5.18 -17.56
C TRP A 37 -12.16 4.91 -19.06
N GLN A 38 -12.08 3.68 -19.49
CA GLN A 38 -12.06 3.34 -20.89
C GLN A 38 -13.40 3.73 -21.53
N GLY A 39 -13.32 4.31 -22.73
CA GLY A 39 -14.53 4.73 -23.43
C GLY A 39 -15.08 6.05 -22.98
N ARG A 40 -14.47 6.70 -22.01
CA ARG A 40 -14.94 7.99 -21.53
C ARG A 40 -14.57 9.11 -22.48
N THR A 41 -15.27 10.25 -22.33
CA THR A 41 -15.02 11.44 -23.14
C THR A 41 -13.66 12.05 -22.77
N GLY A 42 -13.35 13.19 -23.40
CA GLY A 42 -12.10 13.88 -23.11
C GLY A 42 -11.90 14.21 -21.65
N GLN A 43 -12.99 14.54 -20.94
CA GLN A 43 -12.90 14.82 -19.51
C GLN A 43 -12.53 13.56 -18.74
N GLY A 44 -13.06 12.43 -19.12
CA GLY A 44 -12.70 11.17 -18.48
C GLY A 44 -11.24 10.82 -18.70
N ARG A 45 -10.72 11.09 -19.90
CA ARG A 45 -9.33 10.85 -20.19
C ARG A 45 -8.42 11.73 -19.33
N LYS A 46 -8.79 12.98 -19.15
CA LYS A 46 -8.01 13.90 -18.35
C LYS A 46 -8.00 13.47 -16.89
N ALA A 47 -9.15 13.05 -16.38
CA ALA A 47 -9.26 12.54 -15.02
C ALA A 47 -8.38 11.32 -14.83
N PHE A 48 -8.34 10.42 -15.82
CA PHE A 48 -7.50 9.25 -15.77
C PHE A 48 -6.02 9.64 -15.71
N GLN A 49 -5.60 10.57 -16.55
CA GLN A 49 -4.21 11.02 -16.55
C GLN A 49 -3.83 11.65 -15.21
N ASN A 50 -4.70 12.48 -14.66
CA ASN A 50 -4.44 13.11 -13.38
C ASN A 50 -4.30 12.06 -12.28
N ARG A 51 -5.15 11.03 -12.30
CA ARG A 51 -5.10 9.99 -11.29
C ARG A 51 -3.82 9.17 -11.38
N THR A 52 -3.39 8.84 -12.59
CA THR A 52 -2.17 8.08 -12.77
C THR A 52 -0.94 8.89 -12.38
N ASP A 53 -0.96 10.20 -12.62
CA ASP A 53 0.14 11.07 -12.21
C ASP A 53 0.25 11.12 -10.68
N VAL A 54 -0.89 11.20 -9.99
CA VAL A 54 -0.89 11.17 -8.53
C VAL A 54 -0.35 9.85 -8.02
N LEU A 55 -0.74 8.73 -8.64
CA LEU A 55 -0.23 7.42 -8.25
C LEU A 55 1.28 7.34 -8.39
N LYS A 56 1.83 7.83 -9.49
CA LYS A 56 3.26 7.81 -9.71
C LYS A 56 4.03 8.55 -8.62
N ARG A 57 3.46 9.65 -8.13
CA ARG A 57 4.14 10.47 -7.14
C ARG A 57 3.96 9.97 -5.72
N THR A 58 2.89 9.22 -5.45
CA THR A 58 2.52 8.90 -4.07
C THR A 58 2.73 7.44 -3.69
N LEU A 59 2.81 6.53 -4.66
CA LEU A 59 3.10 5.14 -4.33
C LEU A 59 4.52 5.01 -3.80
N TYR A 60 4.66 4.23 -2.76
CA TYR A 60 5.97 4.00 -2.18
C TYR A 60 6.84 3.20 -3.16
N SER A 61 8.06 3.65 -3.36
CA SER A 61 9.03 2.94 -4.20
C SER A 61 10.12 2.36 -3.30
N ASP A 62 10.91 1.45 -3.83
CA ASP A 62 11.94 0.77 -3.07
C ASP A 62 13.26 1.54 -3.03
N ALA A 63 13.17 2.85 -3.00
CA ALA A 63 14.36 3.69 -2.95
C ALA A 63 15.11 3.52 -1.63
N MET A 64 16.42 3.73 -1.68
CA MET A 64 17.23 3.74 -0.47
C MET A 64 16.92 4.99 0.35
N ILE A 65 16.90 4.82 1.67
CA ILE A 65 16.69 5.94 2.59
C ILE A 65 18.01 6.18 3.29
N PHE A 66 18.59 7.34 3.05
CA PHE A 66 19.87 7.68 3.65
C PHE A 66 19.68 8.42 4.97
N SER A 67 20.72 8.41 5.80
CA SER A 67 20.69 9.06 7.10
C SER A 67 20.23 10.52 6.98
N GLY A 68 19.34 10.93 7.87
CA GLY A 68 18.82 12.30 7.86
C GLY A 68 17.74 12.57 6.83
N ARG A 69 17.31 11.55 6.11
CA ARG A 69 16.25 11.67 5.11
C ARG A 69 15.00 10.94 5.55
N GLU A 70 13.87 11.40 5.04
CA GLU A 70 12.59 10.74 5.22
C GLU A 70 12.05 10.35 3.86
N GLU A 71 11.40 9.19 3.81
CA GLU A 71 10.67 8.76 2.62
C GLU A 71 9.28 8.35 3.06
N GLN A 72 8.29 8.72 2.27
CA GLN A 72 6.93 8.30 2.55
C GLN A 72 6.22 7.99 1.24
N GLY A 73 5.21 7.17 1.32
CA GLY A 73 4.42 6.81 0.16
C GLY A 73 3.31 5.89 0.59
N PHE A 74 2.44 5.55 -0.35
CA PHE A 74 1.31 4.70 -0.09
C PHE A 74 1.56 3.30 -0.60
N LEU A 75 1.08 2.32 0.16
CA LEU A 75 0.92 0.95 -0.31
C LEU A 75 -0.57 0.73 -0.47
N VAL A 76 -0.97 0.27 -1.65
CA VAL A 76 -2.37 0.04 -1.95
C VAL A 76 -2.59 -1.45 -2.07
N PHE A 77 -3.58 -1.95 -1.37
CA PHE A 77 -3.92 -3.36 -1.37
C PHE A 77 -5.29 -3.55 -2.01
N PRO A 78 -5.60 -4.74 -2.50
CA PRO A 78 -6.95 -5.01 -2.97
C PRO A 78 -7.98 -4.80 -1.86
N VAL A 79 -9.21 -4.55 -2.24
CA VAL A 79 -10.28 -4.37 -1.26
C VAL A 79 -10.41 -5.62 -0.41
N LEU A 80 -10.46 -5.43 0.91
CA LEU A 80 -10.60 -6.54 1.83
C LEU A 80 -11.97 -7.17 1.69
N HIS A 81 -12.02 -8.49 1.83
CA HIS A 81 -13.30 -9.20 1.81
C HIS A 81 -14.15 -8.77 3.01
N ASP A 82 -15.45 -8.93 2.88
CA ASP A 82 -16.39 -8.45 3.89
C ASP A 82 -16.21 -9.15 5.24
N ASP A 83 -15.71 -10.37 5.23
CA ASP A 83 -15.54 -11.14 6.46
C ASP A 83 -14.24 -10.83 7.21
N VAL A 84 -13.46 -9.88 6.72
CA VAL A 84 -12.19 -9.55 7.35
C VAL A 84 -12.41 -8.48 8.41
N GLY A 85 -12.17 -8.81 9.66
CA GLY A 85 -12.27 -7.86 10.76
C GLY A 85 -10.91 -7.46 11.30
N LYS A 86 -10.02 -8.42 11.48
CA LYS A 86 -8.69 -8.17 12.02
C LYS A 86 -7.66 -8.43 10.95
N ILE A 87 -6.72 -7.52 10.82
CA ILE A 87 -5.64 -7.65 9.88
C ILE A 87 -4.31 -7.41 10.56
N GLU A 88 -3.28 -8.01 10.01
CA GLU A 88 -1.93 -7.75 10.42
C GLU A 88 -1.15 -7.36 9.18
N VAL A 89 -0.52 -6.21 9.24
CA VAL A 89 0.30 -5.71 8.13
C VAL A 89 1.74 -6.07 8.45
N HIS A 90 2.39 -6.77 7.54
CA HIS A 90 3.78 -7.18 7.68
C HIS A 90 4.61 -6.46 6.63
N ILE A 91 5.73 -5.92 7.05
CA ILE A 91 6.73 -5.38 6.13
C ILE A 91 8.00 -6.15 6.42
N GLU A 92 8.38 -7.00 5.48
CA GLU A 92 9.46 -7.97 5.69
C GLU A 92 10.73 -7.56 4.95
N ASP A 93 11.83 -8.12 5.39
CA ASP A 93 13.12 -7.95 4.74
C ASP A 93 13.53 -6.48 4.60
N ILE A 94 13.28 -5.69 5.66
CA ILE A 94 13.77 -4.31 5.69
C ILE A 94 15.26 -4.38 5.91
N VAL A 95 16.04 -3.89 4.96
CA VAL A 95 17.50 -3.96 5.04
C VAL A 95 17.98 -2.75 5.80
N LEU A 96 18.67 -2.99 6.92
CA LEU A 96 19.20 -1.94 7.77
C LEU A 96 20.67 -1.67 7.52
N ARG A 97 21.40 -2.65 7.03
CA ARG A 97 22.84 -2.51 6.80
C ARG A 97 23.22 -3.23 5.51
N PHE A 98 24.16 -2.61 4.81
CA PHE A 98 24.73 -3.17 3.60
C PHE A 98 26.25 -3.24 3.79
N ASP A 99 26.90 -4.20 3.15
CA ASP A 99 28.33 -4.21 3.12
C ASP A 99 28.83 -3.28 2.01
N PHE A 100 30.13 -3.19 1.84
CA PHE A 100 30.68 -2.26 0.84
C PHE A 100 30.41 -2.69 -0.60
N ALA A 101 29.93 -3.90 -0.81
CA ALA A 101 29.50 -4.37 -2.14
C ALA A 101 27.99 -4.23 -2.31
N ASP A 102 27.32 -3.49 -1.41
CA ASP A 102 25.87 -3.28 -1.40
C ASP A 102 25.05 -4.57 -1.25
N VAL A 103 25.63 -5.55 -0.58
CA VAL A 103 24.93 -6.76 -0.23
C VAL A 103 24.32 -6.59 1.17
N SER A 104 23.07 -6.99 1.32
CA SER A 104 22.36 -6.91 2.59
C SER A 104 23.05 -7.75 3.65
N VAL A 105 23.33 -7.17 4.80
CA VAL A 105 23.93 -7.91 5.92
C VAL A 105 23.11 -7.88 7.20
N GLU A 106 22.06 -7.09 7.24
CA GLU A 106 21.16 -7.05 8.39
C GLU A 106 19.77 -6.66 7.95
N GLU A 107 18.78 -7.50 8.29
CA GLU A 107 17.39 -7.28 7.90
C GLU A 107 16.49 -7.44 9.12
N ILE A 108 15.37 -6.73 9.12
CA ILE A 108 14.34 -6.89 10.15
C ILE A 108 12.98 -6.94 9.49
N ASP A 109 12.02 -7.45 10.24
CA ASP A 109 10.61 -7.46 9.84
C ASP A 109 9.81 -6.63 10.83
N LEU A 110 8.80 -5.93 10.33
CA LEU A 110 7.88 -5.17 11.17
C LEU A 110 6.47 -5.71 10.96
N SER A 111 5.68 -5.67 12.03
CA SER A 111 4.28 -6.09 11.96
C SER A 111 3.43 -5.10 12.73
N PHE A 112 2.25 -4.81 12.20
CA PHE A 112 1.28 -3.90 12.82
C PHE A 112 -0.08 -4.55 12.77
N SER A 113 -0.82 -4.48 13.87
CA SER A 113 -2.15 -5.07 13.95
C SER A 113 -3.22 -3.98 13.91
N PHE A 114 -4.27 -4.24 13.15
CA PHE A 114 -5.39 -3.32 13.02
C PHE A 114 -6.68 -4.09 13.10
N GLN A 115 -7.72 -3.43 13.59
CA GLN A 115 -9.05 -3.99 13.62
C GLN A 115 -9.98 -3.05 12.88
N ARG A 116 -10.79 -3.62 12.01
CA ARG A 116 -11.73 -2.86 11.24
C ARG A 116 -13.13 -3.17 11.73
N GLU A 117 -13.95 -2.13 11.78
CA GLU A 117 -15.35 -2.31 12.11
C GLU A 117 -16.07 -2.76 10.86
N ILE A 118 -16.86 -3.83 10.96
CA ILE A 118 -17.58 -4.35 9.81
C ILE A 118 -19.03 -3.94 9.93
N HIS A 119 -19.50 -3.20 8.93
CA HIS A 119 -20.92 -2.81 8.88
C HIS A 119 -21.57 -3.62 7.78
N GLN A 120 -22.72 -4.21 8.12
CA GLN A 120 -23.47 -4.97 7.14
C GLN A 120 -24.53 -4.07 6.53
N GLY A 121 -24.51 -4.01 5.22
CA GLY A 121 -25.44 -3.16 4.53
C GLY A 121 -25.13 -1.70 4.70
N TYR A 122 -25.96 -0.88 4.13
CA TYR A 122 -25.78 0.55 4.22
C TYR A 122 -26.25 1.04 5.57
N THR A 123 -25.38 1.73 6.26
CA THR A 123 -25.73 2.33 7.51
C THR A 123 -25.69 3.81 7.32
N PRO A 124 -26.82 4.47 7.37
CA PRO A 124 -26.83 5.89 7.22
C PRO A 124 -26.09 6.46 8.36
N ALA A 125 -25.28 7.30 8.03
CA ALA A 125 -24.46 7.90 8.92
C ALA A 125 -25.10 8.17 10.14
N PRO A 126 -24.68 7.71 11.05
CA PRO A 126 -25.08 8.06 12.26
C PRO A 126 -24.32 9.18 12.51
N ALA A 127 -24.34 9.89 11.60
CA ALA A 127 -23.74 11.02 11.76
C ALA A 127 -23.75 11.39 13.06
N ALA A 128 -24.71 11.12 13.45
CA ALA A 128 -24.90 11.50 14.66
C ALA A 128 -24.02 10.90 15.59
N ARG A 129 -23.52 10.02 15.38
CA ARG A 129 -22.86 9.51 16.31
C ARG A 129 -21.62 9.95 16.38
N HIS A 130 -21.38 10.34 16.55
CA HIS A 130 -20.38 10.71 16.59
C HIS A 130 -20.06 11.34 17.33
N ASN A 131 -20.17 11.28 17.40
CA ASN A 131 -20.04 11.71 17.94
C ASN A 131 -19.58 11.67 18.47
#